data_bff42521796fa46ab17928b6f96c57f3
#
_entry.id   bff42521796fa46ab17928b6f96c57f3
#
_cell.length_a   1.000
_cell.length_b   1.000
_cell.length_c   1.000
_cell.angle_alpha   90.00
_cell.angle_beta   90.00
_cell.angle_gamma   90.00
#
_symmetry.space_group_name_H-M   'P 1'
#
loop_
_entity.id
_entity.type
_entity.pdbx_description
1 polymer ?
#
loop_
_entity_poly.entity_id
_entity_poly.type
_entity_poly.pdbx_seq_one_letter_code
_entity_poly.pdbx_strand_id
1 'polypeptide(L)'
;MAKQVLFGNDARTLMVQGINTLANAVKVTLGPKGRNVVLERSFGGPTVTKDGVSVAKEIELKDKFENMGAQMVKEVASKTSDNAGDGTTTATVLAQAIVDEGMKYVAAGMNPMDLKRGIDKAVAAAIEALKDISRPTTTSKEIAQVGAISANSDEEIGQIIADAMDKVGKEGVITVEDGKSLKNELDVVEGMQFDRGYLSPYFINNPDKQVVLFENPYILIHDKKISNIRELLPVLEQVAKSGRPLVIVAEDVDGEALATLVVNSLRGVLKVAAVKAPGFGDRRKAMLEDIAILTGGQVISSDLGLQLDKTTLQQLGTAKKVEISKENTTIIDGAGDAEQIAARVKNIRIQIEAATSEYDREKLQERVAKLAGGVALIRVGAATEVEMKEKKARVEDALHATRAAVEEGVVAGGGVALIRAKQAIAKDLKGDNDEQNAGIKIVLRAMEEPLRQIVKNAGDEPSVVVNKVADGNASFGYNAQTGVYGDMIEMGVLDPTKVTRTALQNAVSREKRRSKTWPLPPAGGMGGMGGMM
;
A
#
# COMPACT_ATOMS: atom_id res chain seq x y z
N MET A 1 -26.94 -23.61 5.01
CA MET A 1 -26.86 -23.46 6.47
C MET A 1 -27.81 -22.35 6.92
N ALA A 2 -28.58 -22.59 8.00
CA ALA A 2 -29.44 -21.55 8.59
C ALA A 2 -28.59 -20.43 9.16
N LYS A 3 -29.04 -19.17 8.97
CA LYS A 3 -28.38 -17.98 9.55
C LYS A 3 -28.84 -17.81 10.98
N GLN A 4 -27.90 -17.53 11.88
CA GLN A 4 -28.19 -17.11 13.26
C GLN A 4 -28.36 -15.59 13.27
N VAL A 5 -29.38 -15.09 13.97
CA VAL A 5 -29.67 -13.65 14.09
C VAL A 5 -29.70 -13.27 15.57
N LEU A 6 -28.92 -12.28 15.95
CA LEU A 6 -28.91 -11.67 17.28
C LEU A 6 -29.29 -10.19 17.19
N PHE A 7 -29.91 -9.68 18.24
CA PHE A 7 -30.41 -8.31 18.30
C PHE A 7 -29.92 -7.59 19.57
N GLY A 8 -29.96 -6.27 19.52
CA GLY A 8 -29.81 -5.41 20.68
C GLY A 8 -28.43 -5.49 21.35
N ASN A 9 -28.45 -5.58 22.65
CA ASN A 9 -27.23 -5.52 23.47
C ASN A 9 -26.38 -6.77 23.36
N ASP A 10 -26.98 -7.95 23.21
CA ASP A 10 -26.23 -9.22 23.13
C ASP A 10 -25.33 -9.26 21.90
N ALA A 11 -25.87 -8.84 20.74
CA ALA A 11 -25.09 -8.74 19.51
C ALA A 11 -23.94 -7.75 19.66
N ARG A 12 -24.18 -6.57 20.24
CA ARG A 12 -23.17 -5.53 20.45
C ARG A 12 -22.05 -5.98 21.37
N THR A 13 -22.40 -6.63 22.49
CA THR A 13 -21.43 -7.09 23.49
C THR A 13 -20.45 -8.08 22.88
N LEU A 14 -20.93 -9.08 22.13
CA LEU A 14 -20.06 -10.05 21.47
C LEU A 14 -19.16 -9.40 20.40
N MET A 15 -19.72 -8.48 19.61
CA MET A 15 -18.91 -7.76 18.61
C MET A 15 -17.81 -6.92 19.26
N VAL A 16 -18.12 -6.19 20.33
CA VAL A 16 -17.12 -5.39 21.08
C VAL A 16 -16.06 -6.29 21.71
N GLN A 17 -16.45 -7.45 22.23
CA GLN A 17 -15.51 -8.42 22.77
C GLN A 17 -14.54 -8.92 21.70
N GLY A 18 -15.02 -9.20 20.49
CA GLY A 18 -14.17 -9.56 19.35
C GLY A 18 -13.22 -8.43 18.91
N ILE A 19 -13.72 -7.18 18.85
CA ILE A 19 -12.90 -5.98 18.58
C ILE A 19 -11.78 -5.88 19.61
N ASN A 20 -12.13 -5.99 20.90
CA ASN A 20 -11.18 -5.86 21.99
C ASN A 20 -10.15 -7.00 22.01
N THR A 21 -10.55 -8.22 21.70
CA THR A 21 -9.64 -9.36 21.62
C THR A 21 -8.56 -9.12 20.56
N LEU A 22 -8.94 -8.73 19.34
CA LEU A 22 -7.99 -8.44 18.28
C LEU A 22 -7.12 -7.21 18.62
N ALA A 23 -7.74 -6.10 19.01
CA ALA A 23 -7.01 -4.87 19.29
C ALA A 23 -6.02 -5.04 20.46
N ASN A 24 -6.36 -5.81 21.48
CA ASN A 24 -5.47 -6.09 22.60
C ASN A 24 -4.23 -6.91 22.17
N ALA A 25 -4.39 -7.83 21.22
CA ALA A 25 -3.26 -8.58 20.68
C ALA A 25 -2.35 -7.70 19.80
N VAL A 26 -2.93 -6.76 19.03
CA VAL A 26 -2.19 -5.88 18.13
C VAL A 26 -1.48 -4.74 18.88
N LYS A 27 -2.15 -4.05 19.80
CA LYS A 27 -1.65 -2.81 20.44
C LYS A 27 -0.38 -2.98 21.28
N VAL A 28 -0.05 -4.22 21.69
CA VAL A 28 1.19 -4.50 22.44
C VAL A 28 2.45 -4.26 21.60
N THR A 29 2.32 -4.23 20.27
CA THR A 29 3.42 -4.00 19.35
C THR A 29 3.76 -2.51 19.17
N LEU A 30 2.88 -1.58 19.62
CA LEU A 30 3.00 -0.16 19.34
C LEU A 30 4.19 0.50 20.05
N GLY A 31 4.94 1.29 19.30
CA GLY A 31 6.01 2.15 19.81
C GLY A 31 7.36 1.46 20.01
N PRO A 32 8.39 2.21 20.43
CA PRO A 32 9.78 1.71 20.48
C PRO A 32 9.97 0.56 21.50
N LYS A 33 9.21 0.55 22.57
CA LYS A 33 9.20 -0.54 23.56
C LYS A 33 8.02 -1.51 23.39
N GLY A 34 7.38 -1.51 22.21
CA GLY A 34 6.39 -2.51 21.83
C GLY A 34 6.99 -3.92 21.81
N ARG A 35 6.17 -4.92 22.05
CA ARG A 35 6.56 -6.33 22.18
C ARG A 35 6.32 -7.10 20.91
N ASN A 36 7.12 -8.14 20.69
CA ASN A 36 6.85 -9.11 19.64
C ASN A 36 5.66 -10.00 20.03
N VAL A 37 4.89 -10.40 19.04
CA VAL A 37 3.81 -11.37 19.15
C VAL A 37 4.29 -12.67 18.49
N VAL A 38 4.02 -13.78 19.13
CA VAL A 38 4.33 -15.13 18.60
C VAL A 38 3.03 -15.71 18.05
N LEU A 39 3.05 -16.07 16.77
CA LEU A 39 1.89 -16.60 16.06
C LEU A 39 2.16 -18.08 15.74
N GLU A 40 1.21 -18.95 16.10
CA GLU A 40 1.21 -20.34 15.72
C GLU A 40 0.93 -20.49 14.22
N ARG A 41 1.62 -21.39 13.56
CA ARG A 41 1.34 -21.78 12.17
C ARG A 41 0.89 -23.21 12.09
N SER A 42 -0.03 -23.48 11.16
CA SER A 42 -0.50 -24.85 10.89
C SER A 42 0.61 -25.77 10.39
N PHE A 43 1.66 -25.22 9.74
CA PHE A 43 2.84 -25.93 9.26
C PHE A 43 4.09 -25.08 9.47
N GLY A 44 5.17 -25.69 9.97
CA GLY A 44 6.44 -25.02 10.24
C GLY A 44 6.56 -24.49 11.67
N GLY A 45 7.57 -23.66 11.91
CA GLY A 45 7.81 -23.02 13.21
C GLY A 45 6.90 -21.79 13.42
N PRO A 46 6.74 -21.35 14.69
CA PRO A 46 5.97 -20.15 15.00
C PRO A 46 6.58 -18.91 14.32
N THR A 47 5.74 -17.98 13.91
CA THR A 47 6.17 -16.67 13.40
C THR A 47 6.25 -15.68 14.56
N VAL A 48 7.38 -14.99 14.66
CA VAL A 48 7.58 -13.89 15.61
C VAL A 48 7.52 -12.59 14.82
N THR A 49 6.60 -11.69 15.17
CA THR A 49 6.43 -10.44 14.45
C THR A 49 6.08 -9.29 15.40
N LYS A 50 6.41 -8.08 14.98
CA LYS A 50 6.02 -6.82 15.60
C LYS A 50 5.07 -6.01 14.70
N ASP A 51 4.87 -6.48 13.46
CA ASP A 51 3.94 -5.86 12.52
C ASP A 51 2.48 -6.11 12.91
N GLY A 52 1.74 -5.00 13.11
CA GLY A 52 0.35 -5.04 13.57
C GLY A 52 -0.61 -5.66 12.55
N VAL A 53 -0.38 -5.48 11.25
CA VAL A 53 -1.27 -6.06 10.23
C VAL A 53 -1.10 -7.56 10.13
N SER A 54 0.13 -8.08 10.27
CA SER A 54 0.41 -9.51 10.31
C SER A 54 -0.26 -10.17 11.51
N VAL A 55 -0.17 -9.55 12.70
CA VAL A 55 -0.88 -10.03 13.89
C VAL A 55 -2.39 -10.02 13.67
N ALA A 56 -2.94 -8.93 13.13
CA ALA A 56 -4.39 -8.81 12.90
C ALA A 56 -4.91 -9.87 11.91
N LYS A 57 -4.15 -10.18 10.85
CA LYS A 57 -4.54 -11.15 9.82
C LYS A 57 -4.67 -12.58 10.35
N GLU A 58 -3.86 -12.97 11.32
CA GLU A 58 -3.87 -14.33 11.89
C GLU A 58 -4.98 -14.56 12.94
N ILE A 59 -5.57 -13.48 13.48
CA ILE A 59 -6.59 -13.64 14.52
C ILE A 59 -7.92 -14.07 13.92
N GLU A 60 -8.39 -15.24 14.34
CA GLU A 60 -9.69 -15.80 14.05
C GLU A 60 -10.32 -16.35 15.32
N LEU A 61 -11.56 -15.93 15.61
CA LEU A 61 -12.25 -16.29 16.85
C LEU A 61 -13.31 -17.39 16.60
N LYS A 62 -13.49 -18.27 17.59
CA LYS A 62 -14.42 -19.41 17.50
C LYS A 62 -15.88 -18.95 17.46
N ASP A 63 -16.24 -17.96 18.28
CA ASP A 63 -17.59 -17.41 18.25
C ASP A 63 -17.78 -16.53 17.00
N LYS A 64 -18.85 -16.77 16.25
CA LYS A 64 -19.09 -16.08 14.97
C LYS A 64 -19.36 -14.59 15.13
N PHE A 65 -20.00 -14.16 16.21
CA PHE A 65 -20.32 -12.75 16.45
C PHE A 65 -19.10 -11.99 16.97
N GLU A 66 -18.32 -12.61 17.84
CA GLU A 66 -17.01 -12.06 18.25
C GLU A 66 -16.09 -11.95 17.02
N ASN A 67 -16.05 -13.01 16.18
CA ASN A 67 -15.22 -12.98 14.97
C ASN A 67 -15.67 -11.90 13.99
N MET A 68 -16.97 -11.59 13.88
CA MET A 68 -17.42 -10.44 13.07
C MET A 68 -16.85 -9.12 13.58
N GLY A 69 -16.82 -8.91 14.90
CA GLY A 69 -16.17 -7.74 15.51
C GLY A 69 -14.66 -7.69 15.20
N ALA A 70 -13.96 -8.79 15.37
CA ALA A 70 -12.54 -8.91 15.03
C ALA A 70 -12.29 -8.61 13.53
N GLN A 71 -13.10 -9.15 12.62
CA GLN A 71 -12.97 -8.89 11.18
C GLN A 71 -13.14 -7.39 10.83
N MET A 72 -13.98 -6.64 11.52
CA MET A 72 -14.13 -5.20 11.29
C MET A 72 -12.81 -4.46 11.57
N VAL A 73 -12.12 -4.77 12.67
CA VAL A 73 -10.83 -4.15 13.01
C VAL A 73 -9.71 -4.66 12.11
N LYS A 74 -9.74 -5.92 11.72
CA LYS A 74 -8.83 -6.50 10.73
C LYS A 74 -8.91 -5.76 9.39
N GLU A 75 -10.11 -5.38 8.97
CA GLU A 75 -10.32 -4.57 7.76
C GLU A 75 -9.74 -3.16 7.91
N VAL A 76 -9.89 -2.52 9.08
CA VAL A 76 -9.27 -1.22 9.37
C VAL A 76 -7.74 -1.29 9.24
N ALA A 77 -7.12 -2.30 9.84
CA ALA A 77 -5.68 -2.49 9.78
C ALA A 77 -5.21 -2.75 8.33
N SER A 78 -5.87 -3.66 7.60
CA SER A 78 -5.53 -3.99 6.21
C SER A 78 -5.67 -2.77 5.29
N LYS A 79 -6.77 -2.03 5.39
CA LYS A 79 -7.00 -0.83 4.60
C LYS A 79 -5.98 0.28 4.89
N THR A 80 -5.52 0.38 6.13
CA THR A 80 -4.48 1.35 6.49
C THR A 80 -3.13 0.96 5.89
N SER A 81 -2.79 -0.32 5.92
CA SER A 81 -1.63 -0.87 5.19
C SER A 81 -1.72 -0.58 3.70
N ASP A 82 -2.87 -0.85 3.05
CA ASP A 82 -3.05 -0.64 1.61
C ASP A 82 -2.92 0.84 1.20
N ASN A 83 -3.39 1.77 2.04
CA ASN A 83 -3.45 3.20 1.71
C ASN A 83 -2.17 3.97 2.08
N ALA A 84 -1.50 3.58 3.16
CA ALA A 84 -0.34 4.32 3.70
C ALA A 84 0.89 3.44 3.93
N GLY A 85 0.74 2.12 3.83
CA GLY A 85 1.82 1.14 4.03
C GLY A 85 2.30 0.97 5.46
N ASP A 86 1.86 1.84 6.38
CA ASP A 86 2.21 1.86 7.81
C ASP A 86 1.03 2.38 8.63
N GLY A 87 1.17 2.45 9.97
CA GLY A 87 0.16 2.98 10.90
C GLY A 87 -0.98 2.02 11.24
N THR A 88 -0.86 0.75 10.91
CA THR A 88 -1.87 -0.29 11.12
C THR A 88 -2.23 -0.49 12.60
N THR A 89 -1.22 -0.49 13.47
CA THR A 89 -1.41 -0.58 14.92
C THR A 89 -2.08 0.68 15.49
N THR A 90 -1.67 1.86 15.04
CA THR A 90 -2.29 3.15 15.43
C THR A 90 -3.76 3.18 15.03
N ALA A 91 -4.11 2.76 13.81
CA ALA A 91 -5.50 2.68 13.35
C ALA A 91 -6.34 1.70 14.19
N THR A 92 -5.77 0.57 14.55
CA THR A 92 -6.40 -0.43 15.43
C THR A 92 -6.69 0.14 16.82
N VAL A 93 -5.73 0.84 17.42
CA VAL A 93 -5.88 1.50 18.73
C VAL A 93 -6.96 2.57 18.68
N LEU A 94 -6.95 3.42 17.64
CA LEU A 94 -7.97 4.44 17.44
C LEU A 94 -9.37 3.83 17.25
N ALA A 95 -9.49 2.79 16.44
CA ALA A 95 -10.77 2.11 16.21
C ALA A 95 -11.33 1.50 17.50
N GLN A 96 -10.49 0.81 18.28
CA GLN A 96 -10.87 0.29 19.60
C GLN A 96 -11.38 1.41 20.51
N ALA A 97 -10.62 2.50 20.63
CA ALA A 97 -10.98 3.62 21.51
C ALA A 97 -12.30 4.28 21.11
N ILE A 98 -12.53 4.46 19.80
CA ILE A 98 -13.78 5.05 19.29
C ILE A 98 -14.97 4.13 19.58
N VAL A 99 -14.82 2.83 19.42
CA VAL A 99 -15.89 1.86 19.73
C VAL A 99 -16.15 1.81 21.22
N ASP A 100 -15.13 1.69 22.05
CA ASP A 100 -15.29 1.60 23.52
C ASP A 100 -15.93 2.86 24.10
N GLU A 101 -15.52 4.06 23.67
CA GLU A 101 -16.14 5.30 24.09
C GLU A 101 -17.55 5.46 23.49
N GLY A 102 -17.74 5.16 22.20
CA GLY A 102 -19.04 5.26 21.52
C GLY A 102 -20.10 4.37 22.14
N MET A 103 -19.73 3.16 22.56
CA MET A 103 -20.67 2.22 23.19
C MET A 103 -21.22 2.70 24.52
N LYS A 104 -20.48 3.54 25.28
CA LYS A 104 -20.98 4.16 26.53
C LYS A 104 -22.16 5.08 26.24
N TYR A 105 -22.07 5.89 25.19
CA TYR A 105 -23.15 6.80 24.76
C TYR A 105 -24.35 6.07 24.15
N VAL A 106 -24.09 5.02 23.37
CA VAL A 106 -25.16 4.15 22.84
C VAL A 106 -25.91 3.45 23.97
N ALA A 107 -25.19 2.95 24.99
CA ALA A 107 -25.80 2.34 26.18
C ALA A 107 -26.60 3.35 27.01
N ALA A 108 -26.20 4.64 27.01
CA ALA A 108 -26.96 5.74 27.62
C ALA A 108 -28.18 6.18 26.77
N GLY A 109 -28.48 5.54 25.64
CA GLY A 109 -29.66 5.81 24.84
C GLY A 109 -29.49 6.87 23.76
N MET A 110 -28.30 7.39 23.50
CA MET A 110 -28.04 8.35 22.43
C MET A 110 -28.18 7.72 21.04
N ASN A 111 -28.67 8.50 20.08
CA ASN A 111 -28.86 8.07 18.70
C ASN A 111 -27.51 7.78 18.02
N PRO A 112 -27.25 6.53 17.61
CA PRO A 112 -25.99 6.15 16.97
C PRO A 112 -25.71 6.90 15.67
N MET A 113 -26.73 7.34 14.94
CA MET A 113 -26.56 8.06 13.68
C MET A 113 -26.07 9.49 13.90
N ASP A 114 -26.55 10.16 14.95
CA ASP A 114 -26.06 11.50 15.29
C ASP A 114 -24.69 11.44 15.95
N LEU A 115 -24.42 10.45 16.80
CA LEU A 115 -23.05 10.15 17.25
C LEU A 115 -22.10 10.01 16.06
N LYS A 116 -22.49 9.23 15.03
CA LYS A 116 -21.66 9.02 13.82
C LYS A 116 -21.42 10.33 13.05
N ARG A 117 -22.44 11.19 12.91
CA ARG A 117 -22.26 12.51 12.26
C ARG A 117 -21.27 13.38 13.02
N GLY A 118 -21.34 13.37 14.35
CA GLY A 118 -20.39 14.08 15.22
C GLY A 118 -18.97 13.52 15.07
N ILE A 119 -18.82 12.20 15.03
CA ILE A 119 -17.54 11.52 14.78
C ILE A 119 -16.96 11.93 13.42
N ASP A 120 -17.76 11.89 12.34
CA ASP A 120 -17.30 12.25 11.00
C ASP A 120 -16.84 13.72 10.92
N LYS A 121 -17.59 14.62 11.57
CA LYS A 121 -17.26 16.05 11.65
C LYS A 121 -15.94 16.29 12.37
N ALA A 122 -15.71 15.56 13.50
CA ALA A 122 -14.49 15.67 14.28
C ALA A 122 -13.27 15.12 13.50
N VAL A 123 -13.41 14.00 12.83
CA VAL A 123 -12.33 13.41 12.02
C VAL A 123 -11.96 14.31 10.85
N ALA A 124 -12.94 14.88 10.13
CA ALA A 124 -12.67 15.82 9.05
C ALA A 124 -11.88 17.04 9.55
N ALA A 125 -12.30 17.64 10.68
CA ALA A 125 -11.59 18.77 11.27
C ALA A 125 -10.18 18.39 11.76
N ALA A 126 -10.01 17.20 12.34
CA ALA A 126 -8.71 16.72 12.81
C ALA A 126 -7.75 16.47 11.65
N ILE A 127 -8.23 15.98 10.51
CA ILE A 127 -7.41 15.79 9.29
C ILE A 127 -6.88 17.14 8.78
N GLU A 128 -7.73 18.17 8.72
CA GLU A 128 -7.26 19.52 8.32
C GLU A 128 -6.25 20.06 9.33
N ALA A 129 -6.49 19.93 10.63
CA ALA A 129 -5.53 20.34 11.66
C ALA A 129 -4.19 19.59 11.57
N LEU A 130 -4.19 18.31 11.18
CA LEU A 130 -2.97 17.54 10.94
C LEU A 130 -2.21 18.05 9.71
N LYS A 131 -2.90 18.47 8.64
CA LYS A 131 -2.28 19.07 7.48
C LYS A 131 -1.64 20.42 7.80
N ASP A 132 -2.31 21.25 8.61
CA ASP A 132 -1.82 22.57 9.01
C ASP A 132 -0.51 22.51 9.81
N ILE A 133 -0.33 21.46 10.62
CA ILE A 133 0.92 21.26 11.40
C ILE A 133 1.96 20.41 10.66
N SER A 134 1.64 19.93 9.47
CA SER A 134 2.55 19.15 8.62
C SER A 134 3.63 20.05 8.04
N ARG A 135 4.85 19.53 7.95
CA ARG A 135 5.95 20.19 7.30
C ARG A 135 6.54 19.29 6.20
N PRO A 136 6.97 19.87 5.05
CA PRO A 136 7.58 19.08 3.99
C PRO A 136 8.87 18.41 4.45
N THR A 137 9.12 17.20 3.96
CA THR A 137 10.39 16.49 4.13
C THR A 137 11.35 16.96 3.06
N THR A 138 12.43 17.66 3.45
CA THR A 138 13.35 18.32 2.51
C THR A 138 14.73 17.68 2.48
N THR A 139 15.17 17.02 3.54
CA THR A 139 16.53 16.52 3.70
C THR A 139 16.59 15.00 3.78
N SER A 140 17.68 14.39 3.26
CA SER A 140 17.97 12.96 3.40
C SER A 140 18.02 12.52 4.87
N LYS A 141 18.45 13.42 5.76
CA LYS A 141 18.47 13.16 7.22
C LYS A 141 17.05 12.92 7.76
N GLU A 142 16.07 13.73 7.36
CA GLU A 142 14.67 13.55 7.79
C GLU A 142 14.09 12.25 7.22
N ILE A 143 14.44 11.90 5.98
CA ILE A 143 14.07 10.62 5.36
C ILE A 143 14.64 9.44 6.16
N ALA A 144 15.95 9.52 6.50
CA ALA A 144 16.59 8.49 7.33
C ALA A 144 15.95 8.37 8.72
N GLN A 145 15.58 9.47 9.35
CA GLN A 145 14.88 9.47 10.64
C GLN A 145 13.49 8.81 10.57
N VAL A 146 12.69 9.16 9.56
CA VAL A 146 11.38 8.50 9.33
C VAL A 146 11.56 7.01 9.11
N GLY A 147 12.51 6.62 8.24
CA GLY A 147 12.82 5.22 7.97
C GLY A 147 13.26 4.46 9.22
N ALA A 148 14.14 5.06 10.02
CA ALA A 148 14.61 4.47 11.26
C ALA A 148 13.46 4.27 12.28
N ILE A 149 12.59 5.26 12.46
CA ILE A 149 11.43 5.17 13.38
C ILE A 149 10.49 4.04 12.96
N SER A 150 10.12 3.98 11.68
CA SER A 150 9.25 2.92 11.15
C SER A 150 9.92 1.54 11.25
N ALA A 151 11.25 1.48 11.11
CA ALA A 151 12.05 0.26 11.30
C ALA A 151 12.36 -0.07 12.78
N ASN A 152 11.57 0.40 13.74
CA ASN A 152 11.79 0.20 15.19
C ASN A 152 13.12 0.77 15.72
N SER A 153 13.49 1.95 15.27
CA SER A 153 14.72 2.67 15.61
C SER A 153 16.01 2.03 15.06
N ASP A 154 15.90 1.31 13.94
CA ASP A 154 17.04 0.77 13.20
C ASP A 154 17.60 1.85 12.26
N GLU A 155 18.70 2.48 12.70
CA GLU A 155 19.34 3.58 11.95
C GLU A 155 19.96 3.09 10.62
N GLU A 156 20.42 1.84 10.54
CA GLU A 156 20.99 1.27 9.32
C GLU A 156 19.93 1.15 8.23
N ILE A 157 18.74 0.71 8.58
CA ILE A 157 17.59 0.63 7.65
C ILE A 157 17.18 2.04 7.21
N GLY A 158 17.09 3.00 8.14
CA GLY A 158 16.78 4.38 7.79
C GLY A 158 17.77 4.98 6.80
N GLN A 159 19.07 4.78 7.04
CA GLN A 159 20.12 5.32 6.20
C GLN A 159 20.14 4.70 4.80
N ILE A 160 20.02 3.37 4.68
CA ILE A 160 20.03 2.70 3.37
C ILE A 160 18.84 3.13 2.49
N ILE A 161 17.67 3.43 3.10
CA ILE A 161 16.50 3.95 2.38
C ILE A 161 16.75 5.39 1.90
N ALA A 162 17.33 6.25 2.75
CA ALA A 162 17.69 7.60 2.37
C ALA A 162 18.71 7.61 1.22
N ASP A 163 19.75 6.78 1.32
CA ASP A 163 20.77 6.62 0.26
C ASP A 163 20.14 6.09 -1.05
N ALA A 164 19.16 5.19 -0.96
CA ALA A 164 18.42 4.70 -2.12
C ALA A 164 17.62 5.84 -2.78
N MET A 165 16.89 6.63 -1.99
CA MET A 165 16.13 7.77 -2.50
C MET A 165 17.02 8.86 -3.11
N ASP A 166 18.19 9.08 -2.55
CA ASP A 166 19.16 10.04 -3.11
C ASP A 166 19.69 9.59 -4.48
N LYS A 167 19.87 8.27 -4.68
CA LYS A 167 20.35 7.71 -5.95
C LYS A 167 19.29 7.70 -7.06
N VAL A 168 18.05 7.31 -6.75
CA VAL A 168 16.98 7.18 -7.76
C VAL A 168 16.01 8.37 -7.80
N GLY A 169 16.16 9.32 -6.88
CA GLY A 169 15.24 10.45 -6.71
C GLY A 169 14.02 10.10 -5.84
N LYS A 170 13.32 11.14 -5.40
CA LYS A 170 12.17 11.02 -4.48
C LYS A 170 11.02 10.17 -5.04
N GLU A 171 10.83 10.19 -6.35
CA GLU A 171 9.82 9.40 -7.07
C GLU A 171 10.40 8.11 -7.68
N GLY A 172 11.68 7.85 -7.41
CA GLY A 172 12.37 6.66 -7.92
C GLY A 172 11.84 5.37 -7.34
N VAL A 173 12.01 4.30 -8.09
CA VAL A 173 11.56 2.96 -7.68
C VAL A 173 12.61 2.32 -6.78
N ILE A 174 12.17 1.90 -5.60
CA ILE A 174 12.99 1.15 -4.65
C ILE A 174 12.29 -0.18 -4.38
N THR A 175 12.99 -1.28 -4.54
CA THR A 175 12.50 -2.64 -4.27
C THR A 175 13.36 -3.32 -3.21
N VAL A 176 12.76 -4.23 -2.46
CA VAL A 176 13.44 -4.97 -1.39
C VAL A 176 13.52 -6.43 -1.77
N GLU A 177 14.73 -6.97 -1.77
CA GLU A 177 15.02 -8.36 -2.15
C GLU A 177 15.78 -9.11 -1.04
N ASP A 178 15.76 -10.43 -1.11
CA ASP A 178 16.55 -11.26 -0.23
C ASP A 178 18.03 -11.19 -0.66
N GLY A 179 18.90 -10.78 0.26
CA GLY A 179 20.35 -10.75 0.06
C GLY A 179 20.96 -12.13 0.25
N LYS A 180 22.20 -12.27 -0.21
CA LYS A 180 23.01 -13.49 -0.01
C LYS A 180 24.08 -13.31 1.05
N SER A 181 24.25 -12.10 1.56
CA SER A 181 25.24 -11.72 2.57
C SER A 181 24.56 -11.49 3.94
N LEU A 182 25.37 -11.30 4.97
CA LEU A 182 24.88 -10.95 6.32
C LEU A 182 24.54 -9.45 6.45
N LYS A 183 25.01 -8.62 5.51
CA LYS A 183 24.83 -7.17 5.52
C LYS A 183 23.79 -6.76 4.48
N ASN A 184 23.14 -5.64 4.74
CA ASN A 184 22.29 -4.99 3.74
C ASN A 184 23.16 -4.37 2.65
N GLU A 185 22.71 -4.49 1.41
CA GLU A 185 23.39 -3.95 0.23
C GLU A 185 22.44 -3.09 -0.59
N LEU A 186 22.96 -2.03 -1.19
CA LEU A 186 22.21 -1.13 -2.06
C LEU A 186 22.83 -1.10 -3.44
N ASP A 187 22.12 -1.62 -4.42
CA ASP A 187 22.45 -1.54 -5.85
C ASP A 187 21.45 -0.68 -6.61
N VAL A 188 21.90 -0.10 -7.72
CA VAL A 188 21.01 0.57 -8.67
C VAL A 188 21.16 -0.12 -10.02
N VAL A 189 20.04 -0.54 -10.57
CA VAL A 189 19.96 -1.25 -11.86
C VAL A 189 19.06 -0.52 -12.83
N GLU A 190 19.24 -0.80 -14.13
CA GLU A 190 18.33 -0.31 -15.16
C GLU A 190 16.93 -0.85 -14.94
N GLY A 191 15.93 0.02 -14.99
CA GLY A 191 14.56 -0.38 -14.75
C GLY A 191 13.59 0.79 -14.76
N MET A 192 12.30 0.47 -14.73
CA MET A 192 11.25 1.49 -14.64
C MET A 192 9.96 0.93 -14.01
N GLN A 193 9.14 1.83 -13.48
CA GLN A 193 7.78 1.53 -13.05
C GLN A 193 6.78 2.39 -13.84
N PHE A 194 5.62 1.81 -14.14
CA PHE A 194 4.48 2.55 -14.71
C PHE A 194 3.16 2.13 -14.07
N ASP A 195 2.20 3.05 -14.09
CA ASP A 195 0.93 2.97 -13.36
C ASP A 195 -0.10 2.13 -14.13
N ARG A 196 0.17 0.85 -14.30
CA ARG A 196 -0.75 -0.15 -14.85
C ARG A 196 -0.47 -1.48 -14.19
N GLY A 197 -1.48 -2.05 -13.56
CA GLY A 197 -1.39 -3.36 -12.95
C GLY A 197 -1.92 -4.48 -13.84
N TYR A 198 -2.00 -5.68 -13.28
CA TYR A 198 -2.50 -6.85 -13.99
C TYR A 198 -3.97 -6.69 -14.42
N LEU A 199 -4.29 -7.18 -15.62
CA LEU A 199 -5.66 -7.15 -16.15
C LEU A 199 -6.60 -8.15 -15.48
N SER A 200 -6.07 -9.15 -14.80
CA SER A 200 -6.85 -10.14 -14.08
C SER A 200 -6.13 -10.58 -12.80
N PRO A 201 -6.84 -10.64 -11.66
CA PRO A 201 -6.27 -11.16 -10.41
C PRO A 201 -5.92 -12.65 -10.49
N TYR A 202 -6.41 -13.37 -11.48
CA TYR A 202 -6.06 -14.77 -11.71
C TYR A 202 -4.62 -14.98 -12.23
N PHE A 203 -3.92 -13.92 -12.58
CA PHE A 203 -2.48 -13.97 -12.90
C PHE A 203 -1.60 -13.98 -11.66
N ILE A 204 -2.12 -13.63 -10.48
CA ILE A 204 -1.35 -13.59 -9.22
C ILE A 204 -0.74 -14.96 -8.92
N ASN A 205 0.58 -14.98 -8.77
CA ASN A 205 1.34 -16.16 -8.38
C ASN A 205 2.02 -16.03 -7.00
N ASN A 206 1.94 -14.83 -6.41
CA ASN A 206 2.32 -14.58 -5.03
C ASN A 206 1.10 -14.05 -4.26
N PRO A 207 0.31 -14.93 -3.63
CA PRO A 207 -0.93 -14.54 -2.96
C PRO A 207 -0.68 -13.71 -1.69
N ASP A 208 0.46 -13.87 -1.03
CA ASP A 208 0.78 -13.15 0.21
C ASP A 208 0.93 -11.64 -0.06
N LYS A 209 1.59 -11.28 -1.16
CA LYS A 209 1.78 -9.89 -1.60
C LYS A 209 0.73 -9.42 -2.62
N GLN A 210 -0.16 -10.30 -3.09
CA GLN A 210 -1.15 -10.01 -4.13
C GLN A 210 -0.53 -9.48 -5.44
N VAL A 211 0.63 -10.02 -5.83
CA VAL A 211 1.38 -9.62 -7.03
C VAL A 211 1.65 -10.80 -7.96
N VAL A 212 1.94 -10.46 -9.21
CA VAL A 212 2.58 -11.37 -10.17
C VAL A 212 4.08 -11.10 -10.12
N LEU A 213 4.87 -12.14 -9.88
CA LEU A 213 6.31 -12.06 -9.83
C LEU A 213 6.92 -13.03 -10.84
N PHE A 214 7.60 -12.50 -11.87
CA PHE A 214 8.26 -13.29 -12.88
C PHE A 214 9.75 -13.02 -12.90
N GLU A 215 10.53 -14.09 -12.91
CA GLU A 215 11.99 -14.07 -13.10
C GLU A 215 12.33 -14.40 -14.55
N ASN A 216 13.23 -13.62 -15.13
CA ASN A 216 13.68 -13.74 -16.51
C ASN A 216 12.54 -13.84 -17.56
N PRO A 217 11.48 -12.98 -17.46
CA PRO A 217 10.38 -13.06 -18.40
C PRO A 217 10.77 -12.55 -19.78
N TYR A 218 10.03 -13.02 -20.79
CA TYR A 218 9.87 -12.30 -22.04
C TYR A 218 8.83 -11.19 -21.87
N ILE A 219 8.99 -10.10 -22.61
CA ILE A 219 8.10 -8.95 -22.59
C ILE A 219 7.64 -8.67 -24.03
N LEU A 220 6.38 -8.96 -24.31
CA LEU A 220 5.73 -8.63 -25.58
C LEU A 220 5.16 -7.22 -25.47
N ILE A 221 5.56 -6.32 -26.37
CA ILE A 221 5.13 -4.94 -26.39
C ILE A 221 4.33 -4.70 -27.67
N HIS A 222 3.05 -4.36 -27.55
CA HIS A 222 2.13 -4.18 -28.68
C HIS A 222 1.35 -2.86 -28.57
N ASP A 223 1.25 -2.14 -29.67
CA ASP A 223 0.63 -0.80 -29.72
C ASP A 223 -0.89 -0.81 -29.80
N LYS A 224 -1.49 -1.96 -30.14
CA LYS A 224 -2.94 -2.12 -30.31
C LYS A 224 -3.56 -3.04 -29.27
N LYS A 225 -4.88 -3.06 -29.27
CA LYS A 225 -5.68 -3.96 -28.45
C LYS A 225 -5.61 -5.39 -29.01
N ILE A 226 -5.51 -6.37 -28.11
CA ILE A 226 -5.49 -7.79 -28.42
C ILE A 226 -6.78 -8.42 -27.91
N SER A 227 -7.69 -8.80 -28.82
CA SER A 227 -8.95 -9.46 -28.49
C SER A 227 -9.01 -10.89 -29.03
N ASN A 228 -8.27 -11.17 -30.12
CA ASN A 228 -8.26 -12.46 -30.79
C ASN A 228 -7.02 -13.25 -30.39
N ILE A 229 -7.25 -14.42 -29.79
CA ILE A 229 -6.15 -15.30 -29.33
C ILE A 229 -5.31 -15.84 -30.50
N ARG A 230 -5.88 -15.98 -31.69
CA ARG A 230 -5.20 -16.56 -32.86
C ARG A 230 -3.96 -15.78 -33.25
N GLU A 231 -3.97 -14.46 -33.08
CA GLU A 231 -2.82 -13.59 -33.35
C GLU A 231 -1.65 -13.82 -32.38
N LEU A 232 -1.96 -14.23 -31.13
CA LEU A 232 -0.98 -14.53 -30.09
C LEU A 232 -0.42 -15.97 -30.17
N LEU A 233 -1.15 -16.92 -30.77
CA LEU A 233 -0.79 -18.33 -30.74
C LEU A 233 0.67 -18.62 -31.13
N PRO A 234 1.21 -18.04 -32.22
CA PRO A 234 2.61 -18.33 -32.63
C PRO A 234 3.64 -17.89 -31.57
N VAL A 235 3.39 -16.79 -30.86
CA VAL A 235 4.27 -16.29 -29.80
C VAL A 235 4.11 -17.18 -28.55
N LEU A 236 2.87 -17.50 -28.18
CA LEU A 236 2.58 -18.33 -27.00
C LEU A 236 3.20 -19.73 -27.13
N GLU A 237 3.18 -20.34 -28.32
CA GLU A 237 3.81 -21.63 -28.57
C GLU A 237 5.33 -21.58 -28.43
N GLN A 238 5.96 -20.52 -28.92
CA GLN A 238 7.40 -20.31 -28.76
C GLN A 238 7.79 -20.11 -27.30
N VAL A 239 7.01 -19.29 -26.57
CA VAL A 239 7.22 -19.04 -25.14
C VAL A 239 7.00 -20.31 -24.33
N ALA A 240 5.95 -21.08 -24.60
CA ALA A 240 5.68 -22.36 -23.93
C ALA A 240 6.87 -23.35 -24.10
N LYS A 241 7.43 -23.46 -25.31
CA LYS A 241 8.61 -24.29 -25.59
C LYS A 241 9.85 -23.83 -24.82
N SER A 242 10.01 -22.52 -24.57
CA SER A 242 11.14 -21.96 -23.82
C SER A 242 11.04 -22.20 -22.32
N GLY A 243 9.84 -22.42 -21.78
CA GLY A 243 9.56 -22.55 -20.35
C GLY A 243 9.68 -21.24 -19.53
N ARG A 244 9.99 -20.11 -20.19
CA ARG A 244 10.12 -18.80 -19.55
C ARG A 244 8.75 -18.11 -19.41
N PRO A 245 8.57 -17.26 -18.39
CA PRO A 245 7.36 -16.45 -18.24
C PRO A 245 7.22 -15.42 -19.37
N LEU A 246 5.99 -14.97 -19.63
CA LEU A 246 5.65 -13.92 -20.58
C LEU A 246 4.85 -12.81 -19.90
N VAL A 247 5.27 -11.57 -20.07
CA VAL A 247 4.49 -10.37 -19.77
C VAL A 247 4.03 -9.74 -21.09
N ILE A 248 2.75 -9.47 -21.21
CA ILE A 248 2.16 -8.81 -22.38
C ILE A 248 1.82 -7.38 -21.99
N VAL A 249 2.44 -6.40 -22.65
CA VAL A 249 2.14 -4.97 -22.52
C VAL A 249 1.46 -4.52 -23.80
N ALA A 250 0.16 -4.28 -23.77
CA ALA A 250 -0.60 -3.89 -24.94
C ALA A 250 -1.56 -2.75 -24.63
N GLU A 251 -2.13 -2.08 -25.66
CA GLU A 251 -3.17 -1.06 -25.42
C GLU A 251 -4.27 -1.60 -24.51
N ASP A 252 -4.75 -2.78 -24.78
CA ASP A 252 -5.64 -3.58 -23.93
C ASP A 252 -5.54 -5.06 -24.33
N VAL A 253 -5.90 -5.95 -23.42
CA VAL A 253 -6.11 -7.37 -23.71
C VAL A 253 -7.46 -7.78 -23.14
N ASP A 254 -8.38 -8.20 -24.00
CA ASP A 254 -9.74 -8.55 -23.55
C ASP A 254 -10.34 -9.77 -24.30
N GLY A 255 -11.62 -10.00 -24.07
CA GLY A 255 -12.41 -11.01 -24.78
C GLY A 255 -11.80 -12.41 -24.68
N GLU A 256 -11.74 -13.10 -25.85
CA GLU A 256 -11.23 -14.46 -25.96
C GLU A 256 -9.73 -14.54 -25.61
N ALA A 257 -8.95 -13.53 -25.98
CA ALA A 257 -7.52 -13.50 -25.69
C ALA A 257 -7.25 -13.50 -24.18
N LEU A 258 -7.87 -12.60 -23.43
CA LEU A 258 -7.70 -12.54 -21.97
C LEU A 258 -8.19 -13.83 -21.29
N ALA A 259 -9.37 -14.33 -21.67
CA ALA A 259 -9.93 -15.55 -21.08
C ALA A 259 -9.00 -16.75 -21.29
N THR A 260 -8.43 -16.90 -22.49
CA THR A 260 -7.51 -17.99 -22.81
C THR A 260 -6.19 -17.87 -22.04
N LEU A 261 -5.63 -16.67 -21.92
CA LEU A 261 -4.42 -16.43 -21.11
C LEU A 261 -4.66 -16.79 -19.64
N VAL A 262 -5.78 -16.36 -19.06
CA VAL A 262 -6.16 -16.69 -17.68
C VAL A 262 -6.29 -18.20 -17.47
N VAL A 263 -7.00 -18.91 -18.37
CA VAL A 263 -7.18 -20.36 -18.25
C VAL A 263 -5.84 -21.10 -18.34
N ASN A 264 -4.95 -20.70 -19.25
CA ASN A 264 -3.64 -21.34 -19.38
C ASN A 264 -2.71 -21.03 -18.20
N SER A 265 -2.80 -19.83 -17.64
CA SER A 265 -2.09 -19.47 -16.40
C SER A 265 -2.57 -20.31 -15.22
N LEU A 266 -3.89 -20.43 -15.00
CA LEU A 266 -4.48 -21.24 -13.92
C LEU A 266 -4.15 -22.74 -14.05
N ARG A 267 -4.06 -23.24 -15.27
CA ARG A 267 -3.66 -24.65 -15.54
C ARG A 267 -2.16 -24.89 -15.42
N GLY A 268 -1.37 -23.82 -15.22
CA GLY A 268 0.09 -23.94 -15.17
C GLY A 268 0.77 -24.27 -16.51
N VAL A 269 0.03 -24.20 -17.62
CA VAL A 269 0.57 -24.46 -18.98
C VAL A 269 1.47 -23.32 -19.43
N LEU A 270 1.08 -22.09 -19.10
CA LEU A 270 1.84 -20.87 -19.39
C LEU A 270 1.97 -20.02 -18.13
N LYS A 271 3.17 -19.53 -17.86
CA LYS A 271 3.39 -18.47 -16.87
C LYS A 271 3.24 -17.14 -17.62
N VAL A 272 2.04 -16.57 -17.61
CA VAL A 272 1.72 -15.36 -18.39
C VAL A 272 0.94 -14.37 -17.56
N ALA A 273 1.18 -13.09 -17.82
CA ALA A 273 0.37 -11.99 -17.30
C ALA A 273 0.23 -10.92 -18.39
N ALA A 274 -0.88 -10.18 -18.34
CA ALA A 274 -1.15 -9.09 -19.25
C ALA A 274 -1.44 -7.80 -18.48
N VAL A 275 -0.90 -6.69 -18.99
CA VAL A 275 -1.06 -5.34 -18.45
C VAL A 275 -1.40 -4.37 -19.57
N LYS A 276 -2.10 -3.28 -19.23
CA LYS A 276 -2.32 -2.18 -20.18
C LYS A 276 -1.06 -1.35 -20.35
N ALA A 277 -0.83 -0.90 -21.57
CA ALA A 277 0.20 0.09 -21.87
C ALA A 277 -0.07 1.40 -21.13
N PRO A 278 0.96 2.06 -20.58
CA PRO A 278 0.82 3.35 -19.94
C PRO A 278 0.54 4.47 -20.95
N GLY A 279 -0.20 5.50 -20.52
CA GLY A 279 -0.52 6.67 -21.35
C GLY A 279 -1.64 6.44 -22.37
N PHE A 280 -1.87 7.44 -23.23
CA PHE A 280 -2.88 7.47 -24.27
C PHE A 280 -2.33 8.11 -25.55
N GLY A 281 -2.84 7.69 -26.72
CA GLY A 281 -2.47 8.26 -28.01
C GLY A 281 -0.95 8.19 -28.27
N ASP A 282 -0.37 9.29 -28.74
CA ASP A 282 1.07 9.36 -29.07
C ASP A 282 1.98 9.18 -27.86
N ARG A 283 1.51 9.59 -26.66
CA ARG A 283 2.27 9.32 -25.43
C ARG A 283 2.38 7.85 -25.14
N ARG A 284 1.31 7.07 -25.36
CA ARG A 284 1.36 5.62 -25.21
C ARG A 284 2.39 5.00 -26.14
N LYS A 285 2.42 5.42 -27.42
CA LYS A 285 3.43 4.96 -28.38
C LYS A 285 4.84 5.27 -27.88
N ALA A 286 5.08 6.50 -27.43
CA ALA A 286 6.38 6.92 -26.91
C ALA A 286 6.80 6.14 -25.65
N MET A 287 5.87 5.82 -24.74
CA MET A 287 6.15 5.02 -23.54
C MET A 287 6.39 3.54 -23.87
N LEU A 288 5.69 2.98 -24.87
CA LEU A 288 5.97 1.63 -25.36
C LEU A 288 7.38 1.52 -25.97
N GLU A 289 7.83 2.57 -26.69
CA GLU A 289 9.20 2.66 -27.19
C GLU A 289 10.22 2.74 -26.04
N ASP A 290 9.92 3.51 -24.99
CA ASP A 290 10.77 3.61 -23.81
C ASP A 290 10.94 2.23 -23.14
N ILE A 291 9.83 1.46 -23.00
CA ILE A 291 9.85 0.10 -22.46
C ILE A 291 10.65 -0.84 -23.39
N ALA A 292 10.49 -0.71 -24.71
CA ALA A 292 11.21 -1.53 -25.67
C ALA A 292 12.72 -1.31 -25.59
N ILE A 293 13.16 -0.05 -25.54
CA ILE A 293 14.58 0.31 -25.39
C ILE A 293 15.14 -0.22 -24.06
N LEU A 294 14.39 -0.05 -22.97
CA LEU A 294 14.79 -0.53 -21.64
C LEU A 294 14.97 -2.04 -21.58
N THR A 295 14.14 -2.78 -22.29
CA THR A 295 14.09 -4.25 -22.23
C THR A 295 14.83 -4.94 -23.39
N GLY A 296 15.39 -4.16 -24.32
CA GLY A 296 16.07 -4.67 -25.52
C GLY A 296 15.13 -5.35 -26.52
N GLY A 297 13.82 -5.03 -26.46
CA GLY A 297 12.80 -5.54 -27.36
C GLY A 297 12.40 -4.55 -28.45
N GLN A 298 11.32 -4.88 -29.15
CA GLN A 298 10.72 -4.06 -30.19
C GLN A 298 9.23 -3.87 -29.91
N VAL A 299 8.70 -2.69 -30.27
CA VAL A 299 7.25 -2.48 -30.29
C VAL A 299 6.68 -3.18 -31.51
N ILE A 300 5.84 -4.17 -31.29
CA ILE A 300 5.14 -4.86 -32.40
C ILE A 300 3.98 -3.98 -32.84
N SER A 301 4.18 -3.31 -33.97
CA SER A 301 3.23 -2.35 -34.53
C SER A 301 3.11 -2.55 -36.03
N SER A 302 1.88 -2.55 -36.55
CA SER A 302 1.62 -2.58 -37.99
C SER A 302 2.13 -1.31 -38.68
N ASP A 303 2.24 -0.18 -37.96
CA ASP A 303 2.81 1.07 -38.47
C ASP A 303 4.31 0.93 -38.79
N LEU A 304 4.98 -0.01 -38.10
CA LEU A 304 6.38 -0.39 -38.32
C LEU A 304 6.53 -1.62 -39.22
N GLY A 305 5.45 -2.13 -39.80
CA GLY A 305 5.43 -3.33 -40.61
C GLY A 305 5.53 -4.65 -39.86
N LEU A 306 5.41 -4.62 -38.51
CA LEU A 306 5.47 -5.79 -37.65
C LEU A 306 4.06 -6.30 -37.33
N GLN A 307 3.86 -7.61 -37.48
CA GLN A 307 2.59 -8.28 -37.24
C GLN A 307 2.71 -9.23 -36.04
N LEU A 308 1.67 -9.26 -35.21
CA LEU A 308 1.68 -10.04 -33.97
C LEU A 308 1.81 -11.55 -34.24
N ASP A 309 1.15 -12.06 -35.28
CA ASP A 309 1.19 -13.47 -35.70
C ASP A 309 2.53 -13.92 -36.27
N LYS A 310 3.41 -12.97 -36.64
CA LYS A 310 4.75 -13.23 -37.16
C LYS A 310 5.87 -12.90 -36.16
N THR A 311 5.51 -12.55 -34.95
CA THR A 311 6.46 -12.16 -33.91
C THR A 311 7.32 -13.36 -33.48
N THR A 312 8.62 -13.13 -33.33
CA THR A 312 9.58 -14.11 -32.83
C THR A 312 10.11 -13.75 -31.45
N LEU A 313 10.69 -14.71 -30.72
CA LEU A 313 11.27 -14.47 -29.41
C LEU A 313 12.37 -13.40 -29.42
N GLN A 314 13.07 -13.20 -30.54
CA GLN A 314 14.14 -12.22 -30.66
C GLN A 314 13.62 -10.77 -30.66
N GLN A 315 12.35 -10.55 -30.97
CA GLN A 315 11.71 -9.24 -30.97
C GLN A 315 11.12 -8.88 -29.59
N LEU A 316 11.03 -9.87 -28.69
CA LEU A 316 10.54 -9.67 -27.34
C LEU A 316 11.62 -9.04 -26.47
N GLY A 317 11.20 -8.09 -25.64
CA GLY A 317 12.05 -7.60 -24.57
C GLY A 317 12.30 -8.66 -23.49
N THR A 318 13.31 -8.45 -22.67
CA THR A 318 13.62 -9.28 -21.52
C THR A 318 14.05 -8.41 -20.33
N ALA A 319 13.86 -8.93 -19.12
CA ALA A 319 14.35 -8.33 -17.89
C ALA A 319 14.73 -9.44 -16.91
N LYS A 320 15.51 -9.12 -15.91
CA LYS A 320 15.83 -10.08 -14.85
C LYS A 320 14.60 -10.41 -14.02
N LYS A 321 13.76 -9.40 -13.75
CA LYS A 321 12.55 -9.55 -12.95
C LYS A 321 11.47 -8.57 -13.39
N VAL A 322 10.21 -9.01 -13.34
CA VAL A 322 9.03 -8.12 -13.47
C VAL A 322 8.09 -8.41 -12.32
N GLU A 323 7.67 -7.36 -11.65
CA GLU A 323 6.67 -7.39 -10.59
C GLU A 323 5.44 -6.59 -11.03
N ILE A 324 4.25 -7.21 -10.95
CA ILE A 324 2.99 -6.57 -11.32
C ILE A 324 2.05 -6.63 -10.13
N SER A 325 1.73 -5.46 -9.60
CA SER A 325 0.71 -5.29 -8.57
C SER A 325 -0.66 -4.99 -9.21
N LYS A 326 -1.64 -4.68 -8.39
CA LYS A 326 -2.96 -4.24 -8.86
C LYS A 326 -2.91 -2.90 -9.61
N GLU A 327 -1.99 -2.03 -9.23
CA GLU A 327 -1.92 -0.64 -9.73
C GLU A 327 -0.70 -0.39 -10.63
N ASN A 328 0.41 -1.12 -10.42
CA ASN A 328 1.70 -0.81 -11.02
C ASN A 328 2.37 -2.05 -11.63
N THR A 329 3.20 -1.79 -12.65
CA THR A 329 4.15 -2.76 -13.22
C THR A 329 5.55 -2.21 -13.08
N THR A 330 6.45 -2.97 -12.45
CA THR A 330 7.87 -2.65 -12.25
C THR A 330 8.75 -3.62 -13.04
N ILE A 331 9.56 -3.09 -13.94
CA ILE A 331 10.59 -3.82 -14.69
C ILE A 331 11.92 -3.56 -14.02
N ILE A 332 12.62 -4.62 -13.63
CA ILE A 332 13.87 -4.56 -12.88
C ILE A 332 14.95 -5.23 -13.70
N ASP A 333 16.07 -4.53 -13.88
CA ASP A 333 17.25 -5.00 -14.63
C ASP A 333 16.85 -5.43 -16.05
N GLY A 334 16.35 -4.44 -16.82
CA GLY A 334 16.01 -4.64 -18.23
C GLY A 334 17.25 -4.94 -19.08
N ALA A 335 17.11 -5.79 -20.09
CA ALA A 335 18.22 -6.22 -20.92
C ALA A 335 18.55 -5.24 -22.07
N GLY A 336 18.07 -4.00 -22.00
CA GLY A 336 18.37 -2.94 -22.96
C GLY A 336 19.83 -2.49 -22.91
N ASP A 337 20.30 -1.93 -24.03
CA ASP A 337 21.63 -1.37 -24.12
C ASP A 337 21.69 -0.02 -23.40
N ALA A 338 22.59 0.14 -22.44
CA ALA A 338 22.78 1.36 -21.67
C ALA A 338 23.06 2.60 -22.54
N GLU A 339 23.79 2.45 -23.67
CA GLU A 339 24.04 3.54 -24.61
C GLU A 339 22.75 3.99 -25.31
N GLN A 340 21.89 3.06 -25.69
CA GLN A 340 20.57 3.36 -26.31
C GLN A 340 19.63 4.02 -25.29
N ILE A 341 19.63 3.57 -24.05
CA ILE A 341 18.85 4.18 -22.95
C ILE A 341 19.33 5.62 -22.74
N ALA A 342 20.65 5.85 -22.64
CA ALA A 342 21.23 7.19 -22.47
C ALA A 342 20.90 8.10 -23.68
N ALA A 343 20.97 7.59 -24.90
CA ALA A 343 20.59 8.33 -26.11
C ALA A 343 19.09 8.70 -26.08
N ARG A 344 18.23 7.79 -25.65
CA ARG A 344 16.79 8.05 -25.51
C ARG A 344 16.51 9.15 -24.49
N VAL A 345 17.14 9.09 -23.32
CA VAL A 345 17.05 10.13 -22.28
C VAL A 345 17.50 11.49 -22.81
N LYS A 346 18.60 11.54 -23.55
CA LYS A 346 19.10 12.77 -24.20
C LYS A 346 18.07 13.34 -25.18
N ASN A 347 17.48 12.51 -26.01
CA ASN A 347 16.45 12.92 -26.98
C ASN A 347 15.21 13.49 -26.27
N ILE A 348 14.76 12.87 -25.17
CA ILE A 348 13.62 13.40 -24.41
C ILE A 348 13.97 14.74 -23.75
N ARG A 349 15.19 14.93 -23.25
CA ARG A 349 15.64 16.23 -22.71
C ARG A 349 15.62 17.34 -23.77
N ILE A 350 16.02 17.06 -25.01
CA ILE A 350 15.89 18.01 -26.12
C ILE A 350 14.41 18.36 -26.39
N GLN A 351 13.51 17.39 -26.30
CA GLN A 351 12.07 17.63 -26.43
C GLN A 351 11.52 18.51 -25.28
N ILE A 352 12.02 18.36 -24.06
CA ILE A 352 11.67 19.21 -22.91
C ILE A 352 12.04 20.68 -23.19
N GLU A 353 13.23 20.92 -23.74
CA GLU A 353 13.70 22.28 -24.08
C GLU A 353 12.84 22.89 -25.20
N ALA A 354 12.41 22.08 -26.17
CA ALA A 354 11.57 22.51 -27.29
C ALA A 354 10.07 22.63 -26.94
N ALA A 355 9.64 22.08 -25.82
CA ALA A 355 8.23 22.04 -25.42
C ALA A 355 7.71 23.44 -25.07
N THR A 356 6.62 23.85 -25.71
CA THR A 356 5.95 25.15 -25.50
C THR A 356 4.87 25.07 -24.41
N SER A 357 4.31 23.87 -24.16
CA SER A 357 3.30 23.61 -23.15
C SER A 357 3.97 23.16 -21.84
N GLU A 358 3.60 23.80 -20.72
CA GLU A 358 4.02 23.39 -19.36
C GLU A 358 3.64 21.93 -19.07
N TYR A 359 2.41 21.56 -19.45
CA TYR A 359 1.92 20.20 -19.29
C TYR A 359 2.73 19.16 -20.08
N ASP A 360 3.10 19.46 -21.32
CA ASP A 360 3.94 18.56 -22.13
C ASP A 360 5.36 18.46 -21.57
N ARG A 361 5.89 19.58 -21.06
CA ARG A 361 7.17 19.62 -20.38
C ARG A 361 7.19 18.74 -19.15
N GLU A 362 6.16 18.84 -18.29
CA GLU A 362 6.00 18.00 -17.10
C GLU A 362 5.96 16.50 -17.48
N LYS A 363 5.16 16.13 -18.47
CA LYS A 363 5.05 14.73 -18.93
C LYS A 363 6.32 14.17 -19.56
N LEU A 364 7.10 15.00 -20.23
CA LEU A 364 8.42 14.60 -20.72
C LEU A 364 9.44 14.46 -19.56
N GLN A 365 9.36 15.33 -18.54
CA GLN A 365 10.17 15.21 -17.34
C GLN A 365 9.87 13.91 -16.56
N GLU A 366 8.60 13.52 -16.41
CA GLU A 366 8.21 12.23 -15.83
C GLU A 366 8.83 11.04 -16.59
N ARG A 367 8.86 11.10 -17.94
CA ARG A 367 9.48 10.04 -18.74
C ARG A 367 10.98 9.95 -18.52
N VAL A 368 11.68 11.10 -18.46
CA VAL A 368 13.11 11.13 -18.14
C VAL A 368 13.36 10.54 -16.76
N ALA A 369 12.58 10.94 -15.76
CA ALA A 369 12.72 10.44 -14.40
C ALA A 369 12.56 8.90 -14.34
N LYS A 370 11.58 8.36 -15.07
CA LYS A 370 11.34 6.90 -15.13
C LYS A 370 12.45 6.13 -15.84
N LEU A 371 13.05 6.68 -16.89
CA LEU A 371 14.12 6.02 -17.66
C LEU A 371 15.51 6.20 -17.01
N ALA A 372 15.81 7.42 -16.54
CA ALA A 372 17.14 7.76 -16.04
C ALA A 372 17.35 7.40 -14.56
N GLY A 373 16.25 7.28 -13.78
CA GLY A 373 16.31 7.00 -12.35
C GLY A 373 16.71 5.55 -12.03
N GLY A 374 16.42 4.62 -12.90
CA GLY A 374 16.61 3.20 -12.64
C GLY A 374 15.75 2.67 -11.49
N VAL A 375 16.13 1.52 -10.95
CA VAL A 375 15.52 0.88 -9.79
C VAL A 375 16.58 0.63 -8.74
N ALA A 376 16.38 1.17 -7.53
CA ALA A 376 17.23 0.84 -6.39
C ALA A 376 16.81 -0.52 -5.79
N LEU A 377 17.76 -1.41 -5.62
CA LEU A 377 17.57 -2.72 -5.01
C LEU A 377 18.19 -2.72 -3.62
N ILE A 378 17.36 -2.77 -2.59
CA ILE A 378 17.83 -3.00 -1.21
C ILE A 378 17.83 -4.52 -1.00
N ARG A 379 19.03 -5.12 -0.91
CA ARG A 379 19.19 -6.53 -0.57
C ARG A 379 19.38 -6.67 0.92
N VAL A 380 18.43 -7.32 1.56
CA VAL A 380 18.43 -7.49 3.02
C VAL A 380 19.30 -8.67 3.40
N GLY A 381 20.31 -8.42 4.26
CA GLY A 381 21.19 -9.44 4.79
C GLY A 381 20.72 -9.98 6.14
N ALA A 382 20.78 -11.31 6.34
CA ALA A 382 20.51 -11.96 7.62
C ALA A 382 21.20 -13.32 7.74
N ALA A 383 21.31 -13.83 8.98
CA ALA A 383 21.94 -15.11 9.23
C ALA A 383 20.99 -16.30 9.01
N THR A 384 19.68 -16.09 9.14
CA THR A 384 18.66 -17.12 9.02
C THR A 384 17.51 -16.65 8.14
N GLU A 385 16.75 -17.59 7.54
CA GLU A 385 15.58 -17.28 6.72
C GLU A 385 14.47 -16.57 7.52
N VAL A 386 14.31 -16.92 8.80
CA VAL A 386 13.32 -16.29 9.68
C VAL A 386 13.68 -14.84 9.95
N GLU A 387 14.95 -14.57 10.27
CA GLU A 387 15.46 -13.21 10.46
C GLU A 387 15.38 -12.39 9.17
N MET A 388 15.70 -13.02 8.02
CA MET A 388 15.59 -12.40 6.71
C MET A 388 14.17 -11.89 6.43
N LYS A 389 13.16 -12.73 6.65
CA LYS A 389 11.75 -12.38 6.45
C LYS A 389 11.32 -11.24 7.36
N GLU A 390 11.72 -11.27 8.64
CA GLU A 390 11.39 -10.22 9.60
C GLU A 390 12.05 -8.89 9.23
N LYS A 391 13.36 -8.92 8.93
CA LYS A 391 14.12 -7.72 8.57
C LYS A 391 13.63 -7.12 7.24
N LYS A 392 13.28 -7.96 6.27
CA LYS A 392 12.69 -7.54 5.00
C LYS A 392 11.35 -6.83 5.19
N ALA A 393 10.46 -7.36 6.02
CA ALA A 393 9.20 -6.72 6.35
C ALA A 393 9.42 -5.33 6.97
N ARG A 394 10.37 -5.20 7.92
CA ARG A 394 10.72 -3.90 8.50
C ARG A 394 11.26 -2.90 7.47
N VAL A 395 12.08 -3.34 6.52
CA VAL A 395 12.58 -2.48 5.43
C VAL A 395 11.44 -2.05 4.52
N GLU A 396 10.51 -2.95 4.19
CA GLU A 396 9.33 -2.65 3.37
C GLU A 396 8.42 -1.62 4.08
N ASP A 397 8.14 -1.78 5.38
CA ASP A 397 7.35 -0.82 6.18
C ASP A 397 8.04 0.56 6.23
N ALA A 398 9.35 0.58 6.50
CA ALA A 398 10.13 1.81 6.52
C ALA A 398 10.15 2.53 5.17
N LEU A 399 10.21 1.78 4.07
CA LEU A 399 10.13 2.33 2.71
C LEU A 399 8.75 2.95 2.43
N HIS A 400 7.67 2.31 2.88
CA HIS A 400 6.32 2.86 2.75
C HIS A 400 6.15 4.14 3.57
N ALA A 401 6.64 4.15 4.81
CA ALA A 401 6.60 5.33 5.68
C ALA A 401 7.40 6.50 5.09
N THR A 402 8.60 6.25 4.56
CA THR A 402 9.42 7.30 3.93
C THR A 402 8.77 7.86 2.66
N ARG A 403 8.15 7.04 1.82
CA ARG A 403 7.35 7.50 0.67
C ARG A 403 6.18 8.37 1.12
N ALA A 404 5.43 7.93 2.14
CA ALA A 404 4.33 8.71 2.70
C ALA A 404 4.78 10.06 3.25
N ALA A 405 5.99 10.13 3.86
CA ALA A 405 6.59 11.36 4.35
C ALA A 405 7.01 12.31 3.21
N VAL A 406 7.51 11.77 2.11
CA VAL A 406 7.85 12.57 0.91
C VAL A 406 6.60 13.14 0.25
N GLU A 407 5.49 12.38 0.22
CA GLU A 407 4.23 12.78 -0.42
C GLU A 407 3.48 13.88 0.35
N GLU A 408 3.33 13.74 1.67
CA GLU A 408 2.46 14.63 2.48
C GLU A 408 3.21 15.31 3.64
N GLY A 409 4.53 15.15 3.72
CA GLY A 409 5.32 15.72 4.80
C GLY A 409 5.26 14.91 6.08
N VAL A 410 5.80 15.51 7.14
CA VAL A 410 5.94 14.90 8.47
C VAL A 410 5.35 15.78 9.58
N VAL A 411 4.96 15.14 10.65
CA VAL A 411 4.50 15.74 11.90
C VAL A 411 5.33 15.21 13.07
N ALA A 412 5.20 15.83 14.24
CA ALA A 412 5.81 15.33 15.47
C ALA A 412 5.24 13.93 15.79
N GLY A 413 6.13 12.94 15.92
CA GLY A 413 5.78 11.55 16.14
C GLY A 413 5.40 11.21 17.57
N GLY A 414 5.28 9.91 17.85
CA GLY A 414 4.95 9.41 19.19
C GLY A 414 3.53 9.75 19.67
N GLY A 415 2.60 10.02 18.76
CA GLY A 415 1.23 10.40 19.08
C GLY A 415 1.02 11.88 19.40
N VAL A 416 2.09 12.71 19.36
CA VAL A 416 2.02 14.15 19.70
C VAL A 416 1.14 14.91 18.71
N ALA A 417 1.26 14.63 17.40
CA ALA A 417 0.48 15.31 16.37
C ALA A 417 -1.03 15.19 16.61
N LEU A 418 -1.52 14.02 17.04
CA LEU A 418 -2.93 13.83 17.38
C LEU A 418 -3.36 14.65 18.61
N ILE A 419 -2.48 14.81 19.59
CA ILE A 419 -2.75 15.70 20.76
C ILE A 419 -2.87 17.15 20.30
N ARG A 420 -1.98 17.63 19.41
CA ARG A 420 -2.03 18.99 18.85
C ARG A 420 -3.27 19.23 18.00
N ALA A 421 -3.58 18.29 17.09
CA ALA A 421 -4.81 18.36 16.30
C ALA A 421 -6.07 18.37 17.18
N LYS A 422 -6.12 17.53 18.23
CA LYS A 422 -7.18 17.57 19.25
C LYS A 422 -7.31 18.96 19.87
N GLN A 423 -6.21 19.58 20.32
CA GLN A 423 -6.22 20.90 20.96
C GLN A 423 -6.70 22.00 20.02
N ALA A 424 -6.33 21.92 18.72
CA ALA A 424 -6.74 22.90 17.71
C ALA A 424 -8.26 22.89 17.48
N ILE A 425 -8.89 21.71 17.50
CA ILE A 425 -10.32 21.59 17.18
C ILE A 425 -11.24 21.61 18.41
N ALA A 426 -10.73 21.30 19.60
CA ALA A 426 -11.55 21.06 20.79
C ALA A 426 -12.39 22.28 21.25
N LYS A 427 -11.92 23.51 20.99
CA LYS A 427 -12.57 24.74 21.48
C LYS A 427 -13.72 25.18 20.61
N ASP A 428 -13.57 25.06 19.28
CA ASP A 428 -14.44 25.71 18.30
C ASP A 428 -15.39 24.73 17.60
N LEU A 429 -15.06 23.43 17.62
CA LEU A 429 -15.84 22.42 16.93
C LEU A 429 -17.12 22.07 17.71
N LYS A 430 -18.27 22.32 17.09
CA LYS A 430 -19.59 22.01 17.66
C LYS A 430 -20.44 21.19 16.67
N GLY A 431 -21.21 20.28 17.21
CA GLY A 431 -22.28 19.57 16.52
C GLY A 431 -23.57 20.38 16.48
N ASP A 432 -24.52 19.92 15.69
CA ASP A 432 -25.82 20.56 15.54
C ASP A 432 -26.78 20.25 16.71
N ASN A 433 -26.44 19.19 17.49
CA ASN A 433 -27.17 18.76 18.69
C ASN A 433 -26.22 18.11 19.71
N ASP A 434 -26.75 17.76 20.88
CA ASP A 434 -25.96 17.17 21.97
C ASP A 434 -25.37 15.80 21.63
N GLU A 435 -26.05 15.02 20.82
CA GLU A 435 -25.60 13.70 20.38
C GLU A 435 -24.42 13.81 19.41
N GLN A 436 -24.44 14.77 18.49
CA GLN A 436 -23.30 15.09 17.65
C GLN A 436 -22.12 15.64 18.48
N ASN A 437 -22.39 16.46 19.47
CA ASN A 437 -21.37 16.93 20.42
C ASN A 437 -20.73 15.77 21.20
N ALA A 438 -21.53 14.77 21.59
CA ALA A 438 -21.01 13.54 22.18
C ALA A 438 -20.13 12.75 21.17
N GLY A 439 -20.54 12.68 19.91
CA GLY A 439 -19.73 12.09 18.84
C GLY A 439 -18.36 12.78 18.66
N ILE A 440 -18.33 14.11 18.72
CA ILE A 440 -17.08 14.87 18.70
C ILE A 440 -16.20 14.51 19.91
N LYS A 441 -16.78 14.46 21.12
CA LYS A 441 -16.03 14.10 22.34
C LYS A 441 -15.41 12.69 22.27
N ILE A 442 -16.11 11.72 21.64
CA ILE A 442 -15.57 10.37 21.41
C ILE A 442 -14.25 10.44 20.65
N VAL A 443 -14.20 11.18 19.54
CA VAL A 443 -12.98 11.30 18.73
C VAL A 443 -11.88 12.03 19.49
N LEU A 444 -12.20 13.15 20.13
CA LEU A 444 -11.24 13.91 20.93
C LEU A 444 -10.60 13.05 22.03
N ARG A 445 -11.37 12.14 22.65
CA ARG A 445 -10.85 11.21 23.64
C ARG A 445 -9.98 10.11 22.98
N ALA A 446 -10.43 9.56 21.86
CA ALA A 446 -9.71 8.51 21.16
C ALA A 446 -8.35 8.98 20.63
N MET A 447 -8.21 10.25 20.23
CA MET A 447 -6.95 10.82 19.74
C MET A 447 -5.81 10.81 20.78
N GLU A 448 -6.08 10.61 22.06
CA GLU A 448 -5.05 10.43 23.09
C GLU A 448 -4.49 8.99 23.13
N GLU A 449 -5.27 8.00 22.67
CA GLU A 449 -4.96 6.59 22.92
C GLU A 449 -3.65 6.11 22.26
N PRO A 450 -3.23 6.57 21.08
CA PRO A 450 -1.93 6.18 20.54
C PRO A 450 -0.77 6.56 21.49
N LEU A 451 -0.73 7.80 21.98
CA LEU A 451 0.29 8.22 22.96
C LEU A 451 0.16 7.42 24.27
N ARG A 452 -1.07 7.23 24.77
CA ARG A 452 -1.32 6.44 25.99
C ARG A 452 -0.79 5.02 25.85
N GLN A 453 -1.03 4.39 24.70
CA GLN A 453 -0.57 3.02 24.48
C GLN A 453 0.95 2.92 24.34
N ILE A 454 1.60 3.87 23.66
CA ILE A 454 3.06 3.95 23.57
C ILE A 454 3.69 4.04 24.95
N VAL A 455 3.16 4.94 25.79
CA VAL A 455 3.62 5.15 27.17
C VAL A 455 3.40 3.90 28.04
N LYS A 456 2.22 3.28 27.92
CA LYS A 456 1.90 2.03 28.62
C LYS A 456 2.85 0.89 28.23
N ASN A 457 3.18 0.77 26.96
CA ASN A 457 4.13 -0.24 26.47
C ASN A 457 5.56 0.06 26.96
N ALA A 458 5.88 1.32 27.22
CA ALA A 458 7.15 1.74 27.80
C ALA A 458 7.25 1.46 29.32
N GLY A 459 6.11 1.20 29.98
CA GLY A 459 6.06 0.93 31.42
C GLY A 459 5.83 2.17 32.28
N ASP A 460 5.51 3.31 31.66
CA ASP A 460 5.26 4.58 32.35
C ASP A 460 3.75 4.84 32.53
N GLU A 461 3.40 5.86 33.35
CA GLU A 461 1.99 6.21 33.62
C GLU A 461 1.41 7.08 32.50
N PRO A 462 0.46 6.56 31.68
CA PRO A 462 -0.04 7.28 30.51
C PRO A 462 -0.70 8.63 30.82
N SER A 463 -1.42 8.73 31.94
CA SER A 463 -2.16 9.94 32.26
C SER A 463 -1.25 11.11 32.62
N VAL A 464 -0.13 10.83 33.30
CA VAL A 464 0.89 11.83 33.62
C VAL A 464 1.56 12.35 32.35
N VAL A 465 1.96 11.44 31.48
CA VAL A 465 2.66 11.81 30.25
C VAL A 465 1.75 12.59 29.31
N VAL A 466 0.51 12.12 29.08
CA VAL A 466 -0.45 12.81 28.20
C VAL A 466 -0.73 14.24 28.68
N ASN A 467 -0.95 14.45 29.99
CA ASN A 467 -1.18 15.78 30.54
C ASN A 467 0.04 16.68 30.31
N LYS A 468 1.25 16.19 30.62
CA LYS A 468 2.48 16.97 30.44
C LYS A 468 2.74 17.30 28.96
N VAL A 469 2.46 16.38 28.05
CA VAL A 469 2.54 16.64 26.61
C VAL A 469 1.48 17.64 26.17
N ALA A 470 0.25 17.55 26.69
CA ALA A 470 -0.82 18.49 26.38
C ALA A 470 -0.52 19.92 26.86
N ASP A 471 0.15 20.09 27.99
CA ASP A 471 0.57 21.39 28.53
C ASP A 471 1.72 22.03 27.71
N GLY A 472 2.43 21.23 26.92
CA GLY A 472 3.51 21.71 26.05
C GLY A 472 2.99 22.26 24.71
N ASN A 473 3.87 22.95 24.00
CA ASN A 473 3.57 23.62 22.72
C ASN A 473 4.24 22.92 21.52
N ALA A 474 3.75 23.19 20.33
CA ALA A 474 4.32 22.74 19.05
C ALA A 474 4.67 21.24 19.05
N SER A 475 5.93 20.90 18.83
CA SER A 475 6.48 19.53 18.76
C SER A 475 6.93 18.94 20.10
N PHE A 476 6.68 19.63 21.23
CA PHE A 476 7.03 19.11 22.55
C PHE A 476 6.29 17.81 22.84
N GLY A 477 7.02 16.76 23.18
CA GLY A 477 6.48 15.42 23.42
C GLY A 477 7.32 14.58 24.36
N TYR A 478 7.05 13.27 24.37
CA TYR A 478 7.73 12.29 25.19
C TYR A 478 8.35 11.19 24.31
N ASN A 479 9.67 11.10 24.30
CA ASN A 479 10.38 10.02 23.64
C ASN A 479 10.36 8.77 24.54
N ALA A 480 9.47 7.83 24.24
CA ALA A 480 9.29 6.61 25.01
C ALA A 480 10.50 5.65 24.97
N GLN A 481 11.40 5.80 24.00
CA GLN A 481 12.64 5.02 23.93
C GLN A 481 13.61 5.41 25.03
N THR A 482 13.79 6.72 25.21
CA THR A 482 14.79 7.28 26.12
C THR A 482 14.22 7.74 27.47
N GLY A 483 12.88 7.91 27.58
CA GLY A 483 12.21 8.47 28.75
C GLY A 483 12.32 9.98 28.87
N VAL A 484 12.75 10.69 27.82
CA VAL A 484 13.04 12.13 27.84
C VAL A 484 11.92 12.94 27.19
N TYR A 485 11.58 14.08 27.81
CA TYR A 485 10.68 15.08 27.24
C TYR A 485 11.46 16.13 26.46
N GLY A 486 10.96 16.57 25.31
CA GLY A 486 11.59 17.60 24.48
C GLY A 486 10.88 17.76 23.14
N ASP A 487 11.53 18.48 22.25
CA ASP A 487 11.06 18.62 20.87
C ASP A 487 11.23 17.31 20.11
N MET A 488 10.12 16.69 19.71
CA MET A 488 10.12 15.38 19.04
C MET A 488 10.79 15.46 17.68
N ILE A 489 10.72 16.60 17.02
CA ILE A 489 11.32 16.81 15.71
C ILE A 489 12.85 16.88 15.83
N GLU A 490 13.35 17.64 16.81
CA GLU A 490 14.79 17.71 17.10
C GLU A 490 15.36 16.36 17.55
N MET A 491 14.57 15.60 18.30
CA MET A 491 14.92 14.24 18.72
C MET A 491 14.78 13.20 17.59
N GLY A 492 14.37 13.60 16.37
CA GLY A 492 14.24 12.72 15.21
C GLY A 492 13.03 11.79 15.25
N VAL A 493 12.07 12.01 16.16
CA VAL A 493 10.85 11.20 16.26
C VAL A 493 9.76 11.84 15.39
N LEU A 494 9.68 11.36 14.15
CA LEU A 494 8.82 11.91 13.10
C LEU A 494 7.83 10.85 12.63
N ASP A 495 6.57 11.24 12.46
CA ASP A 495 5.53 10.42 11.83
C ASP A 495 5.14 11.02 10.48
N PRO A 496 4.97 10.22 9.41
CA PRO A 496 4.42 10.72 8.16
C PRO A 496 2.98 11.21 8.34
N THR A 497 2.68 12.40 7.83
CA THR A 497 1.34 13.00 7.95
C THR A 497 0.28 12.10 7.33
N LYS A 498 0.58 11.52 6.15
CA LYS A 498 -0.29 10.57 5.44
C LYS A 498 -0.64 9.35 6.31
N VAL A 499 0.34 8.78 7.02
CA VAL A 499 0.14 7.63 7.92
C VAL A 499 -0.79 8.00 9.08
N THR A 500 -0.49 9.10 9.77
CA THR A 500 -1.28 9.54 10.95
C THR A 500 -2.73 9.88 10.59
N ARG A 501 -2.95 10.64 9.49
CA ARG A 501 -4.32 10.98 9.06
C ARG A 501 -5.09 9.78 8.53
N THR A 502 -4.42 8.88 7.78
CA THR A 502 -5.06 7.67 7.24
C THR A 502 -5.47 6.72 8.35
N ALA A 503 -4.65 6.55 9.38
CA ALA A 503 -4.99 5.77 10.56
C ALA A 503 -6.27 6.29 11.24
N LEU A 504 -6.38 7.60 11.45
CA LEU A 504 -7.58 8.23 12.03
C LEU A 504 -8.80 8.09 11.11
N GLN A 505 -8.63 8.32 9.81
CA GLN A 505 -9.70 8.24 8.81
C GLN A 505 -10.26 6.82 8.69
N ASN A 506 -9.40 5.80 8.64
CA ASN A 506 -9.83 4.42 8.50
C ASN A 506 -10.45 3.85 9.78
N ALA A 507 -10.03 4.34 10.96
CA ALA A 507 -10.63 3.97 12.24
C ALA A 507 -12.15 4.25 12.32
N VAL A 508 -12.66 5.19 11.51
CA VAL A 508 -14.09 5.58 11.49
C VAL A 508 -14.80 5.26 10.18
N SER A 509 -14.06 4.90 9.11
CA SER A 509 -14.67 4.73 7.79
C SER A 509 -15.48 3.44 7.69
N ARG A 510 -16.74 3.56 7.23
CA ARG A 510 -17.44 2.44 6.62
C ARG A 510 -16.97 2.32 5.18
N GLU A 511 -16.56 1.15 4.76
CA GLU A 511 -16.48 0.88 3.34
C GLU A 511 -17.88 1.02 2.74
N LYS A 512 -18.06 1.98 1.84
CA LYS A 512 -19.11 1.83 0.83
C LYS A 512 -18.65 0.64 -0.01
N ARG A 513 -19.12 -0.56 0.29
CA ARG A 513 -19.07 -1.65 -0.70
C ARG A 513 -19.63 -1.04 -1.97
N ARG A 514 -18.77 -0.76 -2.94
CA ARG A 514 -19.21 -0.66 -4.32
C ARG A 514 -19.90 -1.99 -4.55
N SER A 515 -21.23 -1.98 -4.58
CA SER A 515 -22.01 -3.12 -5.00
C SER A 515 -21.39 -3.54 -6.33
N LYS A 516 -20.66 -4.64 -6.32
CA LYS A 516 -20.43 -5.38 -7.54
C LYS A 516 -21.84 -5.80 -7.95
N THR A 517 -22.47 -5.00 -8.80
CA THR A 517 -23.61 -5.45 -9.57
C THR A 517 -23.10 -6.61 -10.41
N TRP A 518 -23.31 -7.80 -9.90
CA TRP A 518 -23.19 -9.00 -10.69
C TRP A 518 -24.14 -8.82 -11.87
N PRO A 519 -23.68 -8.86 -13.13
CA PRO A 519 -24.61 -8.86 -14.24
C PRO A 519 -25.51 -10.09 -14.07
N LEU A 520 -26.79 -9.85 -13.88
CA LEU A 520 -27.81 -10.90 -13.97
C LEU A 520 -27.64 -11.54 -15.35
N PRO A 521 -27.61 -12.88 -15.43
CA PRO A 521 -27.64 -13.56 -16.72
C PRO A 521 -28.87 -13.08 -17.48
N PRO A 522 -28.80 -12.85 -18.81
CA PRO A 522 -29.94 -12.42 -19.60
C PRO A 522 -31.08 -13.44 -19.39
N ALA A 523 -32.25 -12.94 -19.05
CA ALA A 523 -33.46 -13.73 -18.95
C ALA A 523 -33.68 -14.44 -20.30
N GLY A 524 -33.48 -15.76 -20.29
CA GLY A 524 -33.77 -16.60 -21.44
C GLY A 524 -35.20 -16.40 -21.85
N GLY A 525 -35.43 -15.86 -23.05
CA GLY A 525 -36.74 -15.73 -23.64
C GLY A 525 -37.37 -17.14 -23.75
N MET A 526 -38.44 -17.40 -23.01
CA MET A 526 -39.38 -18.49 -23.29
C MET A 526 -40.09 -18.14 -24.58
N GLY A 527 -39.56 -18.72 -25.67
CA GLY A 527 -40.24 -18.73 -26.95
C GLY A 527 -41.52 -19.55 -26.82
N GLY A 528 -42.63 -18.94 -27.16
CA GLY A 528 -43.94 -19.53 -27.17
C GLY A 528 -44.03 -20.76 -28.09
N MET A 529 -44.61 -21.82 -27.60
CA MET A 529 -45.22 -22.87 -28.40
C MET A 529 -46.71 -22.58 -28.46
N GLY A 530 -47.13 -21.95 -29.53
CA GLY A 530 -48.53 -21.84 -29.91
C GLY A 530 -48.90 -23.01 -30.79
N GLY A 531 -50.01 -23.65 -30.45
CA GLY A 531 -51.01 -24.19 -31.37
C GLY A 531 -50.78 -25.57 -31.96
N MET A 532 -51.60 -26.52 -31.54
CA MET A 532 -52.52 -27.20 -32.44
C MET A 532 -53.43 -28.15 -31.63
N MET A 533 -54.76 -27.97 -31.90
CA MET A 533 -55.96 -28.73 -31.55
C MET A 533 -56.54 -28.50 -30.16
#